data_9bf66908937c98c2f595e746431a785a
#
_entry.id   9bf66908937c98c2f595e746431a785a
#
_cell.length_a   1.000
_cell.length_b   1.000
_cell.length_c   1.000
_cell.angle_alpha   90.00
_cell.angle_beta   90.00
_cell.angle_gamma   90.00
#
_symmetry.space_group_name_H-M   'P 1'
#
loop_
_entity.id
_entity.type
_entity.pdbx_description
1 polymer ?
#
loop_
_entity_poly.entity_id
_entity_poly.type
_entity_poly.pdbx_seq_one_letter_code
_entity_poly.pdbx_strand_id
1 'polypeptide(L)'
;MDFISYFKHIELTEDDHLPMLPMGRARSSEALKTMKSPRESAVGIHCFPCAAGKLSIFLIQRSEYQGKHSGQIAFPGGKMEADDPDLIYTARRECYEEVGISMHEGEYIRSLSPVYIPVSNFKMTPYFFYHETQPITIHNEREVQQIIPLSLESLAHQLPIEH
;
A
#
# COMPACT_ATOMS: atom_id res chain seq x y z
N MET A 1 7.68 5.17 23.91
CA MET A 1 8.11 4.83 22.52
C MET A 1 6.96 5.26 21.62
N ASP A 2 7.21 6.15 20.66
CA ASP A 2 6.18 6.56 19.72
C ASP A 2 5.90 5.43 18.70
N PHE A 3 4.78 5.55 17.99
CA PHE A 3 4.32 4.52 17.05
C PHE A 3 5.37 4.23 15.96
N ILE A 4 6.03 5.26 15.41
CA ILE A 4 7.00 5.10 14.32
C ILE A 4 8.24 4.35 14.80
N SER A 5 8.76 4.71 15.97
CA SER A 5 9.89 4.00 16.59
C SER A 5 9.54 2.53 16.88
N TYR A 6 8.35 2.26 17.39
CA TYR A 6 7.88 0.89 17.58
C TYR A 6 7.76 0.14 16.26
N PHE A 7 7.14 0.76 15.25
CA PHE A 7 6.89 0.15 13.95
C PHE A 7 8.17 -0.14 13.16
N LYS A 8 9.24 0.65 13.35
CA LYS A 8 10.56 0.38 12.76
C LYS A 8 11.15 -0.96 13.20
N HIS A 9 10.87 -1.39 14.42
CA HIS A 9 11.58 -2.52 15.06
C HIS A 9 10.72 -3.77 15.28
N ILE A 10 9.38 -3.67 15.14
CA ILE A 10 8.52 -4.83 15.27
C ILE A 10 8.83 -5.87 14.19
N GLU A 11 8.93 -7.13 14.57
CA GLU A 11 8.95 -8.24 13.61
C GLU A 11 7.57 -8.39 12.98
N LEU A 12 7.53 -8.34 11.63
CA LEU A 12 6.34 -8.63 10.84
C LEU A 12 6.62 -9.89 10.04
N THR A 13 5.70 -10.84 10.11
CA THR A 13 5.78 -12.10 9.41
C THR A 13 4.65 -12.23 8.39
N GLU A 14 4.73 -13.20 7.51
CA GLU A 14 3.62 -13.48 6.60
C GLU A 14 2.37 -13.96 7.37
N ASP A 15 2.56 -14.52 8.58
CA ASP A 15 1.45 -15.00 9.41
C ASP A 15 0.54 -13.87 9.89
N ASP A 16 1.05 -12.64 9.96
CA ASP A 16 0.25 -11.45 10.27
C ASP A 16 -0.85 -11.17 9.22
N HIS A 17 -0.70 -11.72 8.02
CA HIS A 17 -1.72 -11.63 6.96
C HIS A 17 -2.81 -12.70 7.05
N LEU A 18 -2.60 -13.78 7.80
CA LEU A 18 -3.52 -14.94 7.83
C LEU A 18 -4.96 -14.58 8.18
N PRO A 19 -5.23 -13.73 9.21
CA PRO A 19 -6.59 -13.33 9.54
C PRO A 19 -7.31 -12.56 8.43
N MET A 20 -6.55 -11.99 7.48
CA MET A 20 -7.05 -11.16 6.39
C MET A 20 -7.16 -11.93 5.06
N LEU A 21 -6.71 -13.18 5.01
CA LEU A 21 -6.77 -13.98 3.79
C LEU A 21 -8.21 -14.43 3.51
N PRO A 22 -8.71 -14.25 2.27
CA PRO A 22 -9.98 -14.83 1.86
C PRO A 22 -9.98 -16.37 2.03
N MET A 23 -11.12 -16.91 2.43
CA MET A 23 -11.27 -18.38 2.61
C MET A 23 -10.81 -19.14 1.35
N GLY A 24 -10.00 -20.18 1.56
CA GLY A 24 -9.46 -21.01 0.46
C GLY A 24 -8.28 -20.42 -0.29
N ARG A 25 -7.75 -19.27 0.12
CA ARG A 25 -6.58 -18.68 -0.50
C ARG A 25 -5.29 -19.19 0.17
N ALA A 26 -4.35 -19.68 -0.65
CA ALA A 26 -3.02 -20.07 -0.17
C ALA A 26 -2.22 -18.84 0.32
N ARG A 27 -1.27 -19.08 1.23
CA ARG A 27 -0.27 -18.06 1.64
C ARG A 27 0.49 -17.54 0.42
N SER A 28 0.87 -16.26 0.45
CA SER A 28 1.61 -15.65 -0.66
C SER A 28 2.93 -16.36 -0.93
N SER A 29 3.66 -16.77 0.10
CA SER A 29 4.90 -17.56 -0.02
C SER A 29 4.69 -18.93 -0.69
N GLU A 30 3.60 -19.60 -0.41
CA GLU A 30 3.25 -20.88 -1.04
C GLU A 30 2.83 -20.70 -2.50
N ALA A 31 1.98 -19.70 -2.75
CA ALA A 31 1.53 -19.38 -4.10
C ALA A 31 2.72 -18.99 -5.01
N LEU A 32 3.65 -18.18 -4.49
CA LEU A 32 4.85 -17.76 -5.24
C LEU A 32 5.79 -18.91 -5.61
N LYS A 33 5.83 -20.00 -4.82
CA LYS A 33 6.63 -21.19 -5.18
C LYS A 33 6.13 -21.91 -6.43
N THR A 34 4.85 -21.83 -6.71
CA THR A 34 4.19 -22.53 -7.83
C THR A 34 3.97 -21.64 -9.05
N MET A 35 4.10 -20.33 -8.90
CA MET A 35 3.85 -19.36 -9.97
C MET A 35 5.09 -19.12 -10.82
N LYS A 36 4.88 -19.09 -12.15
CA LYS A 36 5.93 -18.73 -13.10
C LYS A 36 5.99 -17.22 -13.26
N SER A 37 7.13 -16.64 -12.88
CA SER A 37 7.49 -15.24 -13.12
C SER A 37 6.39 -14.22 -12.77
N PRO A 38 6.04 -14.06 -11.49
CA PRO A 38 5.13 -12.99 -11.11
C PRO A 38 5.76 -11.64 -11.48
N ARG A 39 4.92 -10.69 -11.88
CA ARG A 39 5.36 -9.33 -12.16
C ARG A 39 5.56 -8.59 -10.84
N GLU A 40 6.67 -7.90 -10.71
CA GLU A 40 6.93 -7.08 -9.53
C GLU A 40 6.06 -5.80 -9.57
N SER A 41 5.57 -5.42 -8.40
CA SER A 41 4.81 -4.18 -8.18
C SER A 41 5.05 -3.65 -6.78
N ALA A 42 4.78 -2.38 -6.58
CA ALA A 42 4.95 -1.73 -5.29
C ALA A 42 3.81 -0.76 -5.01
N VAL A 43 3.47 -0.59 -3.74
CA VAL A 43 2.53 0.42 -3.26
C VAL A 43 3.15 1.25 -2.16
N GLY A 44 2.78 2.53 -2.08
CA GLY A 44 3.19 3.44 -1.02
C GLY A 44 2.11 3.58 0.05
N ILE A 45 2.46 3.31 1.31
CA ILE A 45 1.63 3.59 2.48
C ILE A 45 2.17 4.86 3.11
N HIS A 46 1.54 5.99 2.84
CA HIS A 46 1.94 7.29 3.35
C HIS A 46 1.19 7.59 4.65
N CYS A 47 1.91 7.59 5.76
CA CYS A 47 1.38 7.83 7.11
C CYS A 47 1.74 9.25 7.57
N PHE A 48 0.78 9.96 8.15
CA PHE A 48 0.92 11.34 8.59
C PHE A 48 0.01 11.64 9.78
N PRO A 49 0.36 12.62 10.63
CA PRO A 49 -0.54 13.10 11.67
C PRO A 49 -1.67 13.93 11.07
N CYS A 50 -2.91 13.63 11.44
CA CYS A 50 -4.06 14.48 11.13
C CYS A 50 -4.25 15.59 12.18
N ALA A 51 -5.18 16.52 11.90
CA ALA A 51 -5.46 17.66 12.77
C ALA A 51 -5.83 17.31 14.23
N ALA A 52 -6.30 16.09 14.48
CA ALA A 52 -6.60 15.58 15.82
C ALA A 52 -5.40 14.91 16.52
N GLY A 53 -4.19 14.98 15.93
CA GLY A 53 -2.99 14.33 16.45
C GLY A 53 -2.97 12.80 16.28
N LYS A 54 -3.97 12.23 15.58
CA LYS A 54 -4.04 10.82 15.25
C LYS A 54 -3.29 10.54 13.94
N LEU A 55 -2.76 9.34 13.81
CA LEU A 55 -2.11 8.92 12.56
C LEU A 55 -3.16 8.50 11.53
N SER A 56 -2.96 8.95 10.30
CA SER A 56 -3.78 8.62 9.13
C SER A 56 -2.91 8.15 7.99
N ILE A 57 -3.52 7.41 7.06
CA ILE A 57 -2.91 6.98 5.81
C ILE A 57 -3.79 7.41 4.64
N PHE A 58 -3.22 7.47 3.45
CA PHE A 58 -4.00 7.66 2.21
C PHE A 58 -4.34 6.33 1.56
N LEU A 59 -5.60 6.23 1.14
CA LEU A 59 -6.06 5.28 0.14
C LEU A 59 -6.55 6.06 -1.09
N ILE A 60 -6.63 5.40 -2.22
CA ILE A 60 -7.24 5.92 -3.44
C ILE A 60 -8.44 5.07 -3.83
N GLN A 61 -9.44 5.70 -4.40
CA GLN A 61 -10.43 5.01 -5.21
C GLN A 61 -9.99 5.15 -6.67
N ARG A 62 -9.74 4.03 -7.33
CA ARG A 62 -9.36 4.02 -8.74
C ARG A 62 -10.52 4.45 -9.62
N SER A 63 -10.21 5.21 -10.69
CA SER A 63 -11.22 5.63 -11.65
C SER A 63 -11.90 4.44 -12.31
N GLU A 64 -13.16 4.60 -12.68
CA GLU A 64 -13.92 3.57 -13.38
C GLU A 64 -13.49 3.48 -14.84
N TYR A 65 -13.03 2.32 -15.27
CA TYR A 65 -12.67 2.02 -16.66
C TYR A 65 -12.96 0.55 -16.99
N GLN A 66 -12.98 0.20 -18.27
CA GLN A 66 -13.15 -1.20 -18.69
C GLN A 66 -11.86 -1.99 -18.41
N GLY A 67 -11.70 -2.51 -17.21
CA GLY A 67 -10.51 -3.27 -16.83
C GLY A 67 -10.59 -3.89 -15.45
N LYS A 68 -9.55 -4.67 -15.11
CA LYS A 68 -9.40 -5.23 -13.77
C LYS A 68 -9.10 -4.12 -12.76
N HIS A 69 -9.64 -4.23 -11.56
CA HIS A 69 -9.44 -3.29 -10.45
C HIS A 69 -10.10 -1.90 -10.61
N SER A 70 -11.02 -1.73 -11.58
CA SER A 70 -11.82 -0.51 -11.75
C SER A 70 -12.65 -0.22 -10.50
N GLY A 71 -12.65 1.05 -10.05
CA GLY A 71 -13.43 1.51 -8.89
C GLY A 71 -12.98 0.97 -7.53
N GLN A 72 -11.92 0.16 -7.45
CA GLN A 72 -11.45 -0.43 -6.21
C GLN A 72 -10.72 0.60 -5.32
N ILE A 73 -10.85 0.40 -4.01
CA ILE A 73 -10.05 1.13 -3.02
C ILE A 73 -8.72 0.38 -2.84
N ALA A 74 -7.62 1.11 -2.93
CA ALA A 74 -6.26 0.58 -2.83
C ALA A 74 -5.29 1.61 -2.24
N PHE A 75 -4.09 1.17 -1.90
CA PHE A 75 -2.96 2.08 -1.75
C PHE A 75 -2.50 2.56 -3.13
N PRO A 76 -2.01 3.81 -3.25
CA PRO A 76 -1.37 4.26 -4.49
C PRO A 76 -0.18 3.38 -4.82
N GLY A 77 -0.06 3.01 -6.10
CA GLY A 77 1.00 2.12 -6.54
C GLY A 77 0.69 1.36 -7.81
N GLY A 78 1.71 0.69 -8.34
CA GLY A 78 1.60 0.00 -9.60
C GLY A 78 2.76 -0.94 -9.91
N LYS A 79 2.89 -1.24 -11.19
CA LYS A 79 3.87 -2.18 -11.74
C LYS A 79 5.26 -1.54 -11.79
N MET A 80 6.29 -2.32 -11.45
CA MET A 80 7.67 -1.93 -11.71
C MET A 80 7.92 -1.81 -13.22
N GLU A 81 8.47 -0.69 -13.65
CA GLU A 81 8.86 -0.42 -15.03
C GLU A 81 10.34 -0.74 -15.25
N ALA A 82 10.75 -0.82 -16.53
CA ALA A 82 12.12 -1.21 -16.88
C ALA A 82 13.17 -0.20 -16.40
N ASP A 83 12.78 1.07 -16.30
CA ASP A 83 13.65 2.16 -15.89
C ASP A 83 13.61 2.41 -14.36
N ASP A 84 12.78 1.70 -13.62
CA ASP A 84 12.75 1.78 -12.16
C ASP A 84 13.98 1.06 -11.58
N PRO A 85 14.85 1.73 -10.83
CA PRO A 85 16.06 1.13 -10.27
C PRO A 85 15.74 0.09 -9.18
N ASP A 86 14.63 0.28 -8.47
CA ASP A 86 14.15 -0.62 -7.41
C ASP A 86 12.66 -0.41 -7.12
N LEU A 87 12.10 -1.26 -6.25
CA LEU A 87 10.68 -1.21 -5.89
C LEU A 87 10.31 -0.03 -4.98
N ILE A 88 11.25 0.54 -4.23
CA ILE A 88 11.01 1.78 -3.46
C ILE A 88 10.79 2.94 -4.43
N TYR A 89 11.59 3.00 -5.47
CA TYR A 89 11.43 3.98 -6.54
C TYR A 89 10.07 3.81 -7.22
N THR A 90 9.69 2.57 -7.59
CA THR A 90 8.36 2.27 -8.16
C THR A 90 7.24 2.82 -7.26
N ALA A 91 7.28 2.52 -5.94
CA ALA A 91 6.26 3.00 -5.00
C ALA A 91 6.17 4.54 -4.98
N ARG A 92 7.32 5.22 -4.98
CA ARG A 92 7.37 6.70 -4.99
C ARG A 92 6.90 7.29 -6.31
N ARG A 93 7.31 6.72 -7.45
CA ARG A 93 6.90 7.17 -8.79
C ARG A 93 5.38 7.07 -8.96
N GLU A 94 4.82 5.91 -8.63
CA GLU A 94 3.37 5.69 -8.71
C GLU A 94 2.59 6.63 -7.78
N CYS A 95 3.07 6.85 -6.54
CA CYS A 95 2.46 7.82 -5.64
C CYS A 95 2.52 9.26 -6.20
N TYR A 96 3.63 9.62 -6.86
CA TYR A 96 3.73 10.92 -7.51
C TYR A 96 2.75 11.04 -8.68
N GLU A 97 2.64 10.02 -9.53
CA GLU A 97 1.78 10.00 -10.71
C GLU A 97 0.28 9.98 -10.33
N GLU A 98 -0.11 9.18 -9.33
CA GLU A 98 -1.52 9.01 -8.94
C GLU A 98 -2.02 10.10 -7.99
N VAL A 99 -1.21 10.52 -7.01
CA VAL A 99 -1.66 11.41 -5.92
C VAL A 99 -0.81 12.66 -5.72
N GLY A 100 0.24 12.87 -6.52
CA GLY A 100 1.06 14.09 -6.53
C GLY A 100 2.03 14.23 -5.35
N ILE A 101 2.20 13.20 -4.51
CA ILE A 101 3.19 13.24 -3.43
C ILE A 101 4.58 13.19 -4.05
N SER A 102 5.43 14.17 -3.73
CA SER A 102 6.79 14.25 -4.29
C SER A 102 7.60 12.99 -3.98
N MET A 103 8.40 12.52 -4.96
CA MET A 103 9.25 11.35 -4.82
C MET A 103 10.29 11.46 -3.69
N HIS A 104 10.56 12.66 -3.21
CA HIS A 104 11.52 12.93 -2.13
C HIS A 104 10.85 13.16 -0.77
N GLU A 105 9.51 13.20 -0.73
CA GLU A 105 8.75 13.38 0.50
C GLU A 105 8.52 12.05 1.23
N GLY A 106 8.40 12.16 2.55
CA GLY A 106 8.20 11.02 3.44
C GLY A 106 9.47 10.24 3.74
N GLU A 107 9.75 10.09 5.04
CA GLU A 107 10.83 9.22 5.51
C GLU A 107 10.46 7.76 5.21
N TYR A 108 11.31 7.03 4.49
CA TYR A 108 11.14 5.58 4.35
C TYR A 108 11.38 4.90 5.70
N ILE A 109 10.38 4.17 6.16
CA ILE A 109 10.44 3.48 7.45
C ILE A 109 10.80 2.01 7.26
N ARG A 110 10.05 1.29 6.42
CA ARG A 110 10.28 -0.12 6.12
C ARG A 110 9.41 -0.62 4.96
N SER A 111 9.76 -1.78 4.43
CA SER A 111 8.85 -2.60 3.62
C SER A 111 8.03 -3.54 4.51
N LEU A 112 6.85 -3.90 4.06
CA LEU A 112 6.05 -4.97 4.65
C LEU A 112 6.20 -6.25 3.83
N SER A 113 5.65 -7.36 4.35
CA SER A 113 5.69 -8.66 3.67
C SER A 113 5.00 -8.58 2.31
N PRO A 114 5.62 -9.10 1.23
CA PRO A 114 5.00 -9.09 -0.09
C PRO A 114 3.72 -9.91 -0.13
N VAL A 115 2.76 -9.43 -0.92
CA VAL A 115 1.48 -10.10 -1.17
C VAL A 115 1.39 -10.52 -2.63
N TYR A 116 1.06 -11.80 -2.88
CA TYR A 116 0.80 -12.28 -4.22
C TYR A 116 -0.68 -12.07 -4.60
N ILE A 117 -0.91 -11.47 -5.77
CA ILE A 117 -2.25 -11.18 -6.30
C ILE A 117 -2.50 -12.05 -7.54
N PRO A 118 -3.20 -13.20 -7.41
CA PRO A 118 -3.36 -14.18 -8.50
C PRO A 118 -4.05 -13.61 -9.74
N VAL A 119 -5.07 -12.79 -9.55
CA VAL A 119 -5.90 -12.23 -10.65
C VAL A 119 -5.08 -11.44 -11.66
N SER A 120 -4.05 -10.75 -11.20
CA SER A 120 -3.16 -9.92 -12.02
C SER A 120 -1.76 -10.49 -12.17
N ASN A 121 -1.44 -11.62 -11.50
CA ASN A 121 -0.10 -12.22 -11.41
C ASN A 121 0.96 -11.23 -10.93
N PHE A 122 0.65 -10.43 -9.92
CA PHE A 122 1.58 -9.50 -9.29
C PHE A 122 2.09 -10.03 -7.95
N LYS A 123 3.38 -9.84 -7.72
CA LYS A 123 3.99 -9.83 -6.39
C LYS A 123 4.11 -8.37 -5.96
N MET A 124 3.26 -7.95 -5.06
CA MET A 124 3.16 -6.58 -4.60
C MET A 124 3.88 -6.41 -3.26
N THR A 125 4.82 -5.47 -3.20
CA THR A 125 5.55 -5.11 -1.98
C THR A 125 5.08 -3.77 -1.47
N PRO A 126 4.51 -3.68 -0.25
CA PRO A 126 4.15 -2.41 0.36
C PRO A 126 5.36 -1.74 1.00
N TYR A 127 5.49 -0.43 0.80
CA TYR A 127 6.52 0.43 1.39
C TYR A 127 5.87 1.48 2.27
N PHE A 128 6.30 1.56 3.53
CA PHE A 128 5.75 2.49 4.50
C PHE A 128 6.62 3.74 4.59
N PHE A 129 5.98 4.90 4.39
CA PHE A 129 6.59 6.23 4.48
C PHE A 129 5.90 7.04 5.56
N TYR A 130 6.68 7.77 6.37
CA TYR A 130 6.17 8.67 7.39
C TYR A 130 6.41 10.12 7.01
N HIS A 131 5.42 10.96 7.24
CA HIS A 131 5.47 12.40 7.07
C HIS A 131 5.24 13.09 8.41
N GLU A 132 6.00 14.13 8.71
CA GLU A 132 5.79 14.95 9.93
C GLU A 132 4.51 15.78 9.86
N THR A 133 4.04 16.08 8.66
CA THR A 133 2.79 16.80 8.39
C THR A 133 2.04 16.09 7.26
N GLN A 134 0.74 16.35 7.15
CA GLN A 134 -0.04 15.83 6.02
C GLN A 134 0.54 16.33 4.69
N PRO A 135 0.96 15.44 3.78
CA PRO A 135 1.49 15.85 2.49
C PRO A 135 0.39 16.49 1.62
N ILE A 136 0.81 17.43 0.77
CA ILE A 136 -0.10 18.02 -0.22
C ILE A 136 -0.31 16.99 -1.33
N THR A 137 -1.58 16.75 -1.67
CA THR A 137 -1.96 15.80 -2.70
C THR A 137 -2.72 16.47 -3.83
N ILE A 138 -2.37 16.09 -5.07
CA ILE A 138 -3.07 16.48 -6.29
C ILE A 138 -3.24 15.21 -7.12
N HIS A 139 -4.42 14.63 -7.11
CA HIS A 139 -4.62 13.36 -7.80
C HIS A 139 -4.80 13.53 -9.31
N ASN A 140 -4.38 12.51 -10.04
CA ASN A 140 -4.60 12.37 -11.46
C ASN A 140 -6.03 11.84 -11.70
N GLU A 141 -6.95 12.69 -12.13
CA GLU A 141 -8.36 12.36 -12.34
C GLU A 141 -8.60 11.20 -13.34
N ARG A 142 -7.62 10.91 -14.20
CA ARG A 142 -7.71 9.79 -15.15
C ARG A 142 -7.56 8.44 -14.46
N GLU A 143 -6.79 8.39 -13.36
CA GLU A 143 -6.44 7.15 -12.66
C GLU A 143 -7.09 7.06 -11.29
N VAL A 144 -7.31 8.19 -10.65
CA VAL A 144 -7.82 8.29 -9.28
C VAL A 144 -9.08 9.14 -9.26
N GLN A 145 -10.18 8.54 -8.84
CA GLN A 145 -11.46 9.22 -8.66
C GLN A 145 -11.45 10.11 -7.41
N GLN A 146 -10.87 9.61 -6.33
CA GLN A 146 -10.71 10.36 -5.08
C GLN A 146 -9.59 9.79 -4.21
N ILE A 147 -9.03 10.66 -3.35
CA ILE A 147 -8.12 10.29 -2.27
C ILE A 147 -8.92 10.19 -0.98
N ILE A 148 -8.71 9.10 -0.23
CA ILE A 148 -9.46 8.79 0.99
C ILE A 148 -8.45 8.78 2.16
N PRO A 149 -8.43 9.80 3.02
CA PRO A 149 -7.69 9.73 4.26
C PRO A 149 -8.39 8.79 5.23
N LEU A 150 -7.63 7.88 5.82
CA LEU A 150 -8.15 6.88 6.77
C LEU A 150 -7.32 6.88 8.04
N SER A 151 -7.99 7.04 9.19
CA SER A 151 -7.33 6.96 10.49
C SER A 151 -6.89 5.53 10.80
N LEU A 152 -5.64 5.34 11.26
CA LEU A 152 -5.15 4.03 11.71
C LEU A 152 -5.96 3.50 12.91
N GLU A 153 -6.47 4.39 13.77
CA GLU A 153 -7.35 3.98 14.87
C GLU A 153 -8.66 3.38 14.35
N SER A 154 -9.23 3.97 13.29
CA SER A 154 -10.45 3.43 12.66
C SER A 154 -10.20 2.05 12.06
N LEU A 155 -9.03 1.80 11.47
CA LEU A 155 -8.63 0.48 11.00
C LEU A 155 -8.52 -0.53 12.15
N ALA A 156 -7.89 -0.15 13.26
CA ALA A 156 -7.70 -1.03 14.42
C ALA A 156 -9.03 -1.47 15.06
N HIS A 157 -10.07 -0.62 14.99
CA HIS A 157 -11.40 -0.95 15.51
C HIS A 157 -12.29 -1.72 14.54
N GLN A 158 -11.90 -1.84 13.27
CA GLN A 158 -12.63 -2.56 12.22
C GLN A 158 -11.96 -3.88 11.85
N LEU A 159 -11.19 -4.49 12.77
CA LEU A 159 -10.67 -5.83 12.55
C LEU A 159 -11.82 -6.79 12.23
N PRO A 160 -11.59 -7.79 11.36
CA PRO A 160 -12.64 -8.71 10.92
C PRO A 160 -13.35 -9.31 12.14
N ILE A 161 -14.67 -9.17 12.17
CA ILE A 161 -15.49 -9.91 13.12
C ILE A 161 -15.35 -11.39 12.71
N GLU A 162 -14.82 -12.22 13.60
CA GLU A 162 -14.81 -13.66 13.41
C GLU A 162 -16.26 -14.11 13.19
N HIS A 163 -16.53 -14.68 12.03
CA HIS A 163 -17.79 -15.33 11.69
C HIS A 163 -17.66 -16.83 11.84
#